data_ffa585c007cc671e9edfca0c80be32ea
#
_entry.id   ffa585c007cc671e9edfca0c80be32ea
#
_cell.length_a   1.000
_cell.length_b   1.000
_cell.length_c   1.000
_cell.angle_alpha   90.00
_cell.angle_beta   90.00
_cell.angle_gamma   90.00
#
_symmetry.space_group_name_H-M   'P 1'
#
loop_
_entity.id
_entity.type
_entity.pdbx_description
1 polymer ?
#
loop_
_entity_poly.entity_id
_entity_poly.type
_entity_poly.pdbx_seq_one_letter_code
_entity_poly.pdbx_strand_id
1 'polypeptide(L)'
;RAAIEQGKLTYEDYSQDVLMLMLHASSLGLPFLPVRLMQGSGLMKFWGISEEKRKTMPKIENLKCVEIENPMVPGQKVVAVPVPKIDTAIIHVQQASPDGTCIIMGDEFHDIDIAIAARKTIVTCEEIVSDEFIRRDPTKTRIFGECVQAVVKAPYGAWPAQCYDYYDDDDAGLKEYDKASKYQDAEDAVKQLEKAAAKAAKALEKAPEDEKLRLAAENAQKAFELAKSGEKVPETFKDFVEKWVYSCEDQSALLDKLGGSRLMRLKNEPHLGYSTTH
;
A
#
# COMPACT_ATOMS: atom_id res chain seq x y z
N ARG A 1 1.17 -9.36 4.69
CA ARG A 1 1.75 -10.70 4.70
C ARG A 1 1.06 -11.59 5.73
N ALA A 2 0.99 -11.19 7.01
CA ALA A 2 0.36 -11.97 8.07
C ALA A 2 -1.10 -12.39 7.75
N ALA A 3 -1.92 -11.48 7.22
CA ALA A 3 -3.30 -11.78 6.83
C ALA A 3 -3.39 -12.86 5.72
N ILE A 4 -2.43 -12.86 4.78
CA ILE A 4 -2.34 -13.89 3.74
C ILE A 4 -1.97 -15.25 4.36
N GLU A 5 -0.94 -15.28 5.21
CA GLU A 5 -0.47 -16.50 5.89
C GLU A 5 -1.55 -17.11 6.80
N GLN A 6 -2.42 -16.27 7.37
CA GLN A 6 -3.56 -16.67 8.17
C GLN A 6 -4.81 -17.04 7.34
N GLY A 7 -4.75 -16.92 6.03
CA GLY A 7 -5.90 -17.18 5.14
C GLY A 7 -7.03 -16.15 5.20
N LYS A 8 -6.80 -15.01 5.88
CA LYS A 8 -7.79 -13.92 6.02
C LYS A 8 -7.90 -13.05 4.77
N LEU A 9 -6.84 -13.04 3.95
CA LEU A 9 -6.75 -12.26 2.72
C LEU A 9 -6.50 -13.19 1.53
N THR A 10 -7.31 -13.04 0.50
CA THR A 10 -7.09 -13.68 -0.79
C THR A 10 -6.34 -12.72 -1.71
N TYR A 11 -5.33 -13.20 -2.40
CA TYR A 11 -4.46 -12.37 -3.23
C TYR A 11 -4.09 -13.07 -4.54
N GLU A 12 -3.64 -12.29 -5.50
CA GLU A 12 -3.02 -12.74 -6.74
C GLU A 12 -1.75 -11.96 -6.99
N ASP A 13 -0.73 -12.66 -7.47
CA ASP A 13 0.53 -12.04 -7.89
C ASP A 13 0.62 -11.95 -9.41
N TYR A 14 1.01 -10.80 -9.88
CA TYR A 14 1.46 -10.50 -11.24
C TYR A 14 2.88 -9.93 -11.17
N SER A 15 3.62 -9.93 -12.27
CA SER A 15 4.82 -9.10 -12.30
C SER A 15 4.43 -7.62 -12.25
N GLN A 16 5.30 -6.80 -11.69
CA GLN A 16 5.05 -5.37 -11.58
C GLN A 16 4.70 -4.75 -12.94
N ASP A 17 5.48 -5.06 -13.98
CA ASP A 17 5.25 -4.55 -15.33
C ASP A 17 3.87 -4.91 -15.88
N VAL A 18 3.42 -6.16 -15.63
CA VAL A 18 2.09 -6.61 -16.08
C VAL A 18 0.99 -5.88 -15.33
N LEU A 19 1.14 -5.70 -14.02
CA LEU A 19 0.16 -4.97 -13.23
C LEU A 19 0.03 -3.51 -13.71
N MET A 20 1.16 -2.88 -14.00
CA MET A 20 1.20 -1.53 -14.55
C MET A 20 0.46 -1.44 -15.87
N LEU A 21 0.76 -2.36 -16.80
CA LEU A 21 0.10 -2.42 -18.09
C LEU A 21 -1.40 -2.74 -17.98
N MET A 22 -1.81 -3.54 -17.00
CA MET A 22 -3.22 -3.83 -16.74
C MET A 22 -4.00 -2.57 -16.31
N LEU A 23 -3.42 -1.71 -15.46
CA LEU A 23 -4.01 -0.44 -15.06
C LEU A 23 -4.13 0.51 -16.25
N HIS A 24 -3.07 0.62 -17.06
CA HIS A 24 -3.10 1.41 -18.28
C HIS A 24 -4.13 0.89 -19.29
N ALA A 25 -4.20 -0.44 -19.48
CA ALA A 25 -5.23 -1.04 -20.33
C ALA A 25 -6.66 -0.77 -19.82
N SER A 26 -6.83 -0.65 -18.51
CA SER A 26 -8.10 -0.27 -17.90
C SER A 26 -8.50 1.18 -18.25
N SER A 27 -7.55 2.11 -18.20
CA SER A 27 -7.80 3.51 -18.59
C SER A 27 -8.18 3.65 -20.07
N LEU A 28 -7.67 2.75 -20.93
CA LEU A 28 -8.00 2.69 -22.34
C LEU A 28 -9.30 1.93 -22.66
N GLY A 29 -9.94 1.31 -21.67
CA GLY A 29 -11.14 0.50 -21.86
C GLY A 29 -10.93 -0.81 -22.62
N LEU A 30 -9.71 -1.38 -22.56
CA LEU A 30 -9.42 -2.66 -23.21
C LEU A 30 -10.14 -3.82 -22.49
N PRO A 31 -10.64 -4.82 -23.23
CA PRO A 31 -11.33 -5.96 -22.63
C PRO A 31 -10.39 -6.96 -21.97
N PHE A 32 -9.18 -7.10 -22.47
CA PHE A 32 -8.07 -7.88 -21.93
C PHE A 32 -6.76 -7.37 -22.54
N LEU A 33 -5.62 -7.80 -21.98
CA LEU A 33 -4.31 -7.36 -22.44
C LEU A 33 -3.45 -8.58 -22.84
N PRO A 34 -3.02 -8.72 -24.11
CA PRO A 34 -2.03 -9.70 -24.52
C PRO A 34 -0.62 -9.19 -24.22
N VAL A 35 0.18 -9.98 -23.51
CA VAL A 35 1.57 -9.66 -23.14
C VAL A 35 2.50 -10.82 -23.44
N ARG A 36 3.79 -10.52 -23.61
CA ARG A 36 4.85 -11.55 -23.66
C ARG A 36 5.49 -11.76 -22.29
N LEU A 37 5.20 -10.89 -21.37
CA LEU A 37 5.65 -10.96 -19.98
C LEU A 37 5.00 -12.15 -19.26
N MET A 38 5.62 -12.61 -18.18
CA MET A 38 5.22 -13.77 -17.38
C MET A 38 5.35 -15.14 -18.07
N GLN A 39 5.54 -15.23 -19.39
CA GLN A 39 5.72 -16.51 -20.09
C GLN A 39 6.86 -17.32 -19.46
N GLY A 40 6.61 -18.61 -19.21
CA GLY A 40 7.57 -19.52 -18.62
C GLY A 40 7.87 -19.28 -17.13
N SER A 41 7.27 -18.27 -16.52
CA SER A 41 7.42 -17.99 -15.09
C SER A 41 6.44 -18.78 -14.24
N GLY A 42 6.78 -18.99 -12.96
CA GLY A 42 5.86 -19.56 -11.97
C GLY A 42 4.61 -18.72 -11.71
N LEU A 43 4.64 -17.43 -12.01
CA LEU A 43 3.52 -16.51 -11.80
C LEU A 43 2.28 -16.89 -12.60
N MET A 44 2.43 -17.57 -13.75
CA MET A 44 1.29 -18.05 -14.52
C MET A 44 0.54 -19.20 -13.82
N LYS A 45 1.26 -20.05 -13.09
CA LYS A 45 0.72 -21.29 -12.50
C LYS A 45 0.43 -21.17 -11.01
N PHE A 46 1.21 -20.35 -10.31
CA PHE A 46 1.17 -20.21 -8.87
C PHE A 46 0.69 -18.80 -8.47
N TRP A 47 0.53 -18.58 -7.17
CA TRP A 47 0.24 -17.26 -6.61
C TRP A 47 -1.03 -16.61 -7.18
N GLY A 48 -2.06 -17.44 -7.33
CA GLY A 48 -3.35 -17.00 -7.83
C GLY A 48 -4.51 -17.61 -7.06
N ILE A 49 -5.69 -17.07 -7.32
CA ILE A 49 -6.96 -17.54 -6.78
C ILE A 49 -7.40 -18.73 -7.60
N SER A 50 -7.79 -19.85 -6.95
CA SER A 50 -8.27 -21.03 -7.66
C SER A 50 -9.55 -20.76 -8.46
N GLU A 51 -9.77 -21.49 -9.54
CA GLU A 51 -10.95 -21.33 -10.39
C GLU A 51 -12.26 -21.54 -9.62
N GLU A 52 -12.29 -22.49 -8.65
CA GLU A 52 -13.45 -22.73 -7.81
C GLU A 52 -13.77 -21.50 -6.94
N LYS A 53 -12.74 -20.91 -6.36
CA LYS A 53 -12.91 -19.71 -5.52
C LYS A 53 -13.31 -18.50 -6.36
N ARG A 54 -12.78 -18.37 -7.59
CA ARG A 54 -13.17 -17.30 -8.53
C ARG A 54 -14.65 -17.29 -8.82
N LYS A 55 -15.27 -18.47 -9.00
CA LYS A 55 -16.72 -18.60 -9.23
C LYS A 55 -17.57 -18.01 -8.11
N THR A 56 -17.02 -17.88 -6.92
CA THR A 56 -17.68 -17.24 -5.76
C THR A 56 -17.40 -15.76 -5.64
N MET A 57 -16.56 -15.18 -6.50
CA MET A 57 -16.09 -13.80 -6.44
C MET A 57 -16.49 -13.02 -7.71
N PRO A 58 -17.70 -12.45 -7.77
CA PRO A 58 -18.27 -11.87 -9.00
C PRO A 58 -17.52 -10.63 -9.52
N LYS A 59 -16.60 -10.07 -8.74
CA LYS A 59 -15.82 -8.88 -9.11
C LYS A 59 -14.49 -9.18 -9.79
N ILE A 60 -14.08 -10.44 -9.85
CA ILE A 60 -12.85 -10.84 -10.53
C ILE A 60 -13.16 -11.72 -11.74
N GLU A 61 -12.30 -11.68 -12.72
CA GLU A 61 -12.46 -12.48 -13.95
C GLU A 61 -12.26 -13.98 -13.69
N ASN A 62 -12.82 -14.81 -14.56
CA ASN A 62 -12.81 -16.27 -14.40
C ASN A 62 -11.41 -16.91 -14.41
N LEU A 63 -10.45 -16.26 -15.08
CA LEU A 63 -9.07 -16.71 -15.20
C LEU A 63 -8.10 -15.63 -14.74
N LYS A 64 -7.01 -16.04 -14.12
CA LYS A 64 -5.89 -15.16 -13.79
C LYS A 64 -5.17 -14.72 -15.07
N CYS A 65 -4.86 -15.68 -15.92
CA CYS A 65 -4.26 -15.48 -17.24
C CYS A 65 -4.45 -16.75 -18.08
N VAL A 66 -4.29 -16.62 -19.38
CA VAL A 66 -4.35 -17.75 -20.30
C VAL A 66 -3.35 -17.54 -21.43
N GLU A 67 -2.69 -18.63 -21.86
CA GLU A 67 -1.85 -18.61 -23.05
C GLU A 67 -2.72 -18.71 -24.30
N ILE A 68 -2.57 -17.78 -25.23
CA ILE A 68 -3.28 -17.74 -26.51
C ILE A 68 -2.28 -17.65 -27.66
N GLU A 69 -2.70 -18.08 -28.86
CA GLU A 69 -1.94 -17.86 -30.07
C GLU A 69 -2.03 -16.39 -30.50
N ASN A 70 -0.89 -15.82 -30.90
CA ASN A 70 -0.86 -14.48 -31.43
C ASN A 70 -1.48 -14.45 -32.83
N PRO A 71 -2.63 -13.81 -33.05
CA PRO A 71 -3.31 -13.82 -34.34
C PRO A 71 -2.52 -13.11 -35.44
N MET A 72 -1.52 -12.30 -35.09
CA MET A 72 -0.69 -11.55 -36.05
C MET A 72 0.58 -12.32 -36.45
N VAL A 73 1.00 -13.31 -35.65
CA VAL A 73 2.22 -14.08 -35.88
C VAL A 73 1.94 -15.57 -35.62
N PRO A 74 1.65 -16.38 -36.65
CA PRO A 74 1.35 -17.80 -36.49
C PRO A 74 2.48 -18.53 -35.73
N GLY A 75 2.08 -19.41 -34.81
CA GLY A 75 3.00 -20.20 -33.99
C GLY A 75 3.61 -19.44 -32.82
N GLN A 76 3.39 -18.12 -32.70
CA GLN A 76 3.79 -17.37 -31.52
C GLN A 76 2.68 -17.40 -30.46
N LYS A 77 3.04 -17.71 -29.23
CA LYS A 77 2.13 -17.65 -28.10
C LYS A 77 2.35 -16.39 -27.27
N VAL A 78 1.29 -15.86 -26.71
CA VAL A 78 1.28 -14.73 -25.77
C VAL A 78 0.39 -15.05 -24.58
N VAL A 79 0.57 -14.31 -23.48
CA VAL A 79 -0.26 -14.44 -22.29
C VAL A 79 -1.33 -13.37 -22.33
N ALA A 80 -2.60 -13.74 -22.32
CA ALA A 80 -3.70 -12.82 -22.11
C ALA A 80 -3.96 -12.69 -20.61
N VAL A 81 -3.97 -11.46 -20.10
CA VAL A 81 -4.31 -11.12 -18.71
C VAL A 81 -5.58 -10.29 -18.66
N PRO A 82 -6.38 -10.40 -17.62
CA PRO A 82 -7.59 -9.60 -17.46
C PRO A 82 -7.24 -8.13 -17.25
N VAL A 83 -8.19 -7.25 -17.55
CA VAL A 83 -8.09 -5.82 -17.28
C VAL A 83 -8.98 -5.49 -16.08
N PRO A 84 -8.45 -4.92 -14.98
CA PRO A 84 -9.21 -4.66 -13.78
C PRO A 84 -10.30 -3.61 -13.99
N LYS A 85 -11.45 -3.82 -13.35
CA LYS A 85 -12.54 -2.83 -13.28
C LYS A 85 -12.45 -2.12 -11.95
N ILE A 86 -12.15 -0.83 -11.97
CA ILE A 86 -11.93 -0.03 -10.78
C ILE A 86 -13.23 0.69 -10.42
N ASP A 87 -13.82 0.36 -9.27
CA ASP A 87 -15.03 1.03 -8.79
C ASP A 87 -14.72 2.43 -8.25
N THR A 88 -13.70 2.53 -7.39
CA THR A 88 -13.33 3.79 -6.73
C THR A 88 -11.81 3.91 -6.63
N ALA A 89 -11.29 5.03 -7.09
CA ALA A 89 -9.93 5.46 -6.85
C ALA A 89 -9.89 6.46 -5.69
N ILE A 90 -8.85 6.37 -4.86
CA ILE A 90 -8.51 7.37 -3.84
C ILE A 90 -7.06 7.74 -4.08
N ILE A 91 -6.81 9.00 -4.43
CA ILE A 91 -5.49 9.49 -4.84
C ILE A 91 -5.13 10.70 -4.00
N HIS A 92 -3.87 10.76 -3.54
CA HIS A 92 -3.34 11.93 -2.85
C HIS A 92 -2.43 12.71 -3.77
N VAL A 93 -2.66 14.02 -3.88
CA VAL A 93 -1.91 14.92 -4.76
C VAL A 93 -1.42 16.15 -4.02
N GLN A 94 -0.45 16.84 -4.59
CA GLN A 94 0.05 18.08 -4.00
C GLN A 94 -1.00 19.19 -4.06
N GLN A 95 -1.58 19.44 -5.23
CA GLN A 95 -2.52 20.54 -5.43
C GLN A 95 -3.71 20.10 -6.27
N ALA A 96 -4.90 20.55 -5.90
CA ALA A 96 -6.11 20.35 -6.67
C ALA A 96 -6.95 21.63 -6.67
N SER A 97 -7.66 21.90 -7.77
CA SER A 97 -8.68 22.94 -7.79
C SER A 97 -10.06 22.39 -7.41
N PRO A 98 -11.01 23.24 -7.05
CA PRO A 98 -12.37 22.81 -6.70
C PRO A 98 -13.10 22.05 -7.80
N ASP A 99 -12.74 22.24 -9.08
CA ASP A 99 -13.30 21.49 -10.20
C ASP A 99 -12.74 20.07 -10.34
N GLY A 100 -11.74 19.72 -9.54
CA GLY A 100 -11.09 18.39 -9.55
C GLY A 100 -9.82 18.30 -10.39
N THR A 101 -9.40 19.37 -11.06
CA THR A 101 -8.14 19.37 -11.81
C THR A 101 -6.95 19.34 -10.85
N CYS A 102 -5.99 18.43 -11.08
CA CYS A 102 -4.89 18.18 -10.15
C CYS A 102 -3.52 18.41 -10.76
N ILE A 103 -2.62 18.91 -9.91
CA ILE A 103 -1.17 18.96 -10.16
C ILE A 103 -0.51 17.88 -9.32
N ILE A 104 0.27 17.00 -9.96
CA ILE A 104 1.15 16.04 -9.33
C ILE A 104 2.59 16.46 -9.60
N MET A 105 3.39 16.54 -8.55
CA MET A 105 4.81 16.86 -8.62
C MET A 105 5.61 15.58 -8.36
N GLY A 106 6.68 15.36 -9.14
CA GLY A 106 7.49 14.15 -9.06
C GLY A 106 6.89 12.99 -9.86
N ASP A 107 7.09 11.77 -9.36
CA ASP A 107 6.62 10.56 -10.02
C ASP A 107 5.11 10.37 -9.88
N GLU A 108 4.45 10.09 -10.99
CA GLU A 108 3.00 9.95 -11.08
C GLU A 108 2.55 8.50 -10.93
N PHE A 109 3.47 7.55 -11.13
CA PHE A 109 3.21 6.11 -11.20
C PHE A 109 1.97 5.79 -12.06
N HIS A 110 0.88 5.33 -11.42
CA HIS A 110 -0.37 4.95 -12.09
C HIS A 110 -1.55 5.82 -11.69
N ASP A 111 -1.32 6.93 -11.03
CA ASP A 111 -2.39 7.78 -10.50
C ASP A 111 -3.31 8.27 -11.62
N ILE A 112 -2.72 8.65 -12.77
CA ILE A 112 -3.48 9.08 -13.94
C ILE A 112 -4.33 7.93 -14.50
N ASP A 113 -3.71 6.76 -14.70
CA ASP A 113 -4.40 5.59 -15.23
C ASP A 113 -5.54 5.14 -14.32
N ILE A 114 -5.30 5.12 -13.01
CA ILE A 114 -6.30 4.76 -12.01
C ILE A 114 -7.45 5.78 -11.98
N ALA A 115 -7.14 7.08 -12.06
CA ALA A 115 -8.15 8.13 -12.09
C ALA A 115 -9.06 8.03 -13.31
N ILE A 116 -8.49 7.74 -14.48
CA ILE A 116 -9.26 7.59 -15.74
C ILE A 116 -10.07 6.29 -15.75
N ALA A 117 -9.48 5.19 -15.24
CA ALA A 117 -10.11 3.88 -15.25
C ALA A 117 -11.24 3.73 -14.22
N ALA A 118 -11.18 4.47 -13.13
CA ALA A 118 -12.13 4.34 -12.04
C ALA A 118 -13.51 4.95 -12.39
N ARG A 119 -14.56 4.29 -11.94
CA ARG A 119 -15.92 4.83 -12.04
C ARG A 119 -16.12 6.07 -11.17
N LYS A 120 -15.38 6.17 -10.06
CA LYS A 120 -15.36 7.31 -9.14
C LYS A 120 -13.95 7.56 -8.66
N THR A 121 -13.52 8.81 -8.67
CA THR A 121 -12.22 9.21 -8.13
C THR A 121 -12.42 10.24 -7.03
N ILE A 122 -11.84 9.97 -5.87
CA ILE A 122 -11.75 10.89 -4.74
C ILE A 122 -10.31 11.33 -4.64
N VAL A 123 -10.08 12.63 -4.70
CA VAL A 123 -8.75 13.22 -4.54
C VAL A 123 -8.63 13.86 -3.16
N THR A 124 -7.59 13.49 -2.43
CA THR A 124 -7.12 14.25 -1.28
C THR A 124 -5.91 15.07 -1.70
N CYS A 125 -5.75 16.29 -1.17
CA CYS A 125 -4.65 17.16 -1.57
C CYS A 125 -4.05 17.93 -0.39
N GLU A 126 -2.79 18.32 -0.53
CA GLU A 126 -2.12 19.21 0.41
C GLU A 126 -2.72 20.62 0.37
N GLU A 127 -2.98 21.11 -0.84
CA GLU A 127 -3.53 22.44 -1.05
C GLU A 127 -4.68 22.44 -2.06
N ILE A 128 -5.74 23.17 -1.73
CA ILE A 128 -6.75 23.58 -2.70
C ILE A 128 -6.31 24.93 -3.28
N VAL A 129 -6.11 24.95 -4.60
CA VAL A 129 -5.71 26.14 -5.37
C VAL A 129 -6.84 26.60 -6.30
N SER A 130 -6.75 27.84 -6.85
CA SER A 130 -7.76 28.28 -7.80
C SER A 130 -7.56 27.67 -9.18
N ASP A 131 -8.63 27.64 -9.98
CA ASP A 131 -8.58 27.17 -11.38
C ASP A 131 -7.61 28.03 -12.20
N GLU A 132 -7.55 29.33 -11.94
CA GLU A 132 -6.62 30.26 -12.61
C GLU A 132 -5.17 29.94 -12.28
N PHE A 133 -4.89 29.49 -11.05
CA PHE A 133 -3.56 29.04 -10.68
C PHE A 133 -3.09 27.85 -11.52
N ILE A 134 -3.96 26.86 -11.71
CA ILE A 134 -3.65 25.69 -12.54
C ILE A 134 -3.51 26.09 -14.02
N ARG A 135 -4.40 26.93 -14.53
CA ARG A 135 -4.38 27.40 -15.94
C ARG A 135 -3.15 28.21 -16.30
N ARG A 136 -2.44 28.79 -15.33
CA ARG A 136 -1.18 29.51 -15.61
C ARG A 136 -0.09 28.62 -16.17
N ASP A 137 -0.08 27.34 -15.78
CA ASP A 137 0.89 26.36 -16.27
C ASP A 137 0.21 25.00 -16.49
N PRO A 138 -0.51 24.84 -17.60
CA PRO A 138 -1.23 23.60 -17.90
C PRO A 138 -0.31 22.40 -18.11
N THR A 139 0.99 22.60 -18.29
CA THR A 139 1.96 21.51 -18.43
C THR A 139 2.11 20.68 -17.14
N LYS A 140 1.70 21.22 -16.00
CA LYS A 140 1.71 20.54 -14.69
C LYS A 140 0.43 19.79 -14.38
N THR A 141 -0.64 19.99 -15.17
CA THR A 141 -1.89 19.24 -15.00
C THR A 141 -1.66 17.77 -15.30
N ARG A 142 -2.11 16.89 -14.38
CA ARG A 142 -1.99 15.44 -14.51
C ARG A 142 -3.32 14.73 -14.50
N ILE A 143 -4.23 15.11 -13.61
CA ILE A 143 -5.59 14.57 -13.56
C ILE A 143 -6.55 15.68 -13.93
N PHE A 144 -7.47 15.39 -14.84
CA PHE A 144 -8.50 16.33 -15.29
C PHE A 144 -9.73 16.24 -14.38
N GLY A 145 -10.38 17.37 -14.17
CA GLY A 145 -11.54 17.48 -13.29
C GLY A 145 -12.69 16.54 -13.64
N GLU A 146 -12.88 16.22 -14.92
CA GLU A 146 -13.92 15.29 -15.39
C GLU A 146 -13.78 13.89 -14.79
N CYS A 147 -12.57 13.50 -14.38
CA CYS A 147 -12.32 12.20 -13.75
C CYS A 147 -12.60 12.20 -12.25
N VAL A 148 -12.77 13.39 -11.61
CA VAL A 148 -12.79 13.55 -10.15
C VAL A 148 -14.19 13.90 -9.66
N GLN A 149 -14.71 13.17 -8.69
CA GLN A 149 -16.03 13.41 -8.10
C GLN A 149 -15.96 14.12 -6.75
N ALA A 150 -14.80 14.10 -6.08
CA ALA A 150 -14.63 14.81 -4.82
C ALA A 150 -13.17 15.24 -4.62
N VAL A 151 -12.98 16.46 -4.11
CA VAL A 151 -11.69 17.00 -3.67
C VAL A 151 -11.75 17.27 -2.18
N VAL A 152 -10.79 16.76 -1.44
CA VAL A 152 -10.68 16.90 0.02
C VAL A 152 -9.32 17.47 0.39
N LYS A 153 -9.31 18.62 1.10
CA LYS A 153 -8.06 19.16 1.65
C LYS A 153 -7.60 18.29 2.83
N ALA A 154 -6.43 17.69 2.72
CA ALA A 154 -5.84 16.82 3.73
C ALA A 154 -4.32 17.04 3.83
N PRO A 155 -3.84 18.13 4.42
CA PRO A 155 -2.41 18.39 4.59
C PRO A 155 -1.73 17.24 5.35
N TYR A 156 -0.55 16.83 4.92
CA TYR A 156 0.14 15.62 5.40
C TYR A 156 -0.68 14.33 5.18
N GLY A 157 -1.52 14.29 4.16
CA GLY A 157 -2.41 13.15 3.89
C GLY A 157 -1.69 11.89 3.43
N ALA A 158 -0.43 11.96 3.00
CA ALA A 158 0.41 10.81 2.70
C ALA A 158 1.17 10.27 3.92
N TRP A 159 1.15 10.99 5.07
CA TRP A 159 1.84 10.51 6.27
C TRP A 159 1.45 9.06 6.61
N PRO A 160 2.41 8.21 7.03
CA PRO A 160 3.82 8.47 7.36
C PRO A 160 4.80 8.45 6.18
N ALA A 161 4.33 8.29 4.94
CA ALA A 161 5.14 8.39 3.73
C ALA A 161 5.30 9.85 3.28
N GLN A 162 6.23 10.06 2.36
CA GLN A 162 6.53 11.37 1.79
C GLN A 162 5.43 11.90 0.86
N CYS A 163 5.36 13.23 0.73
CA CYS A 163 4.72 13.92 -0.36
C CYS A 163 5.75 14.83 -1.02
N TYR A 164 6.21 14.46 -2.21
CA TYR A 164 7.28 15.17 -2.91
C TYR A 164 7.03 16.68 -2.96
N ASP A 165 8.07 17.47 -2.70
CA ASP A 165 8.06 18.95 -2.63
C ASP A 165 7.31 19.53 -1.41
N TYR A 166 6.66 18.69 -0.57
CA TYR A 166 5.95 19.13 0.64
C TYR A 166 6.59 18.61 1.92
N TYR A 167 6.82 17.33 2.05
CA TYR A 167 7.44 16.72 3.24
C TYR A 167 8.02 15.34 2.93
N ASP A 168 8.99 14.96 3.74
CA ASP A 168 9.68 13.68 3.67
C ASP A 168 8.99 12.60 4.49
N ASP A 169 9.46 11.36 4.33
CA ASP A 169 9.03 10.21 5.13
C ASP A 169 9.23 10.45 6.62
N ASP A 170 8.25 10.05 7.41
CA ASP A 170 8.38 10.03 8.85
C ASP A 170 8.92 8.66 9.32
N ASP A 171 10.21 8.55 9.38
CA ASP A 171 10.94 7.36 9.83
C ASP A 171 10.44 6.81 11.18
N ALA A 172 10.06 7.69 12.11
CA ALA A 172 9.53 7.27 13.40
C ALA A 172 8.13 6.65 13.25
N GLY A 173 7.28 7.27 12.44
CA GLY A 173 5.95 6.75 12.11
C GLY A 173 5.99 5.44 11.35
N LEU A 174 6.88 5.32 10.35
CA LEU A 174 7.09 4.08 9.60
C LEU A 174 7.59 2.96 10.50
N LYS A 175 8.53 3.22 11.41
CA LYS A 175 9.01 2.23 12.40
C LYS A 175 7.93 1.83 13.40
N GLU A 176 7.09 2.76 13.83
CA GLU A 176 5.93 2.49 14.69
C GLU A 176 4.94 1.57 13.96
N TYR A 177 4.57 1.91 12.73
CA TYR A 177 3.73 1.07 11.88
C TYR A 177 4.31 -0.33 11.67
N ASP A 178 5.60 -0.45 11.30
CA ASP A 178 6.27 -1.75 11.11
C ASP A 178 6.23 -2.62 12.36
N LYS A 179 6.44 -2.02 13.53
CA LYS A 179 6.35 -2.74 14.81
C LYS A 179 4.93 -3.22 15.09
N ALA A 180 3.95 -2.32 14.96
CA ALA A 180 2.55 -2.61 15.22
C ALA A 180 1.98 -3.64 14.23
N SER A 181 2.37 -3.57 12.96
CA SER A 181 1.89 -4.46 11.89
C SER A 181 2.25 -5.94 12.08
N LYS A 182 3.19 -6.26 12.99
CA LYS A 182 3.58 -7.64 13.29
C LYS A 182 2.47 -8.43 13.97
N TYR A 183 1.63 -7.77 14.73
CA TYR A 183 0.56 -8.38 15.51
C TYR A 183 -0.77 -7.72 15.18
N GLN A 184 -1.80 -8.51 14.89
CA GLN A 184 -3.10 -7.97 14.55
C GLN A 184 -3.78 -7.34 15.78
N ASP A 185 -3.75 -8.06 16.89
CA ASP A 185 -4.30 -7.70 18.20
C ASP A 185 -3.51 -8.39 19.32
N ALA A 186 -3.85 -8.12 20.57
CA ALA A 186 -3.16 -8.66 21.73
C ALA A 186 -3.19 -10.21 21.78
N GLU A 187 -4.28 -10.84 21.36
CA GLU A 187 -4.40 -12.30 21.33
C GLU A 187 -3.47 -12.92 20.28
N ASP A 188 -3.41 -12.30 19.09
CA ASP A 188 -2.49 -12.70 18.03
C ASP A 188 -1.02 -12.49 18.46
N ALA A 189 -0.71 -11.41 19.18
CA ALA A 189 0.61 -11.15 19.73
C ALA A 189 1.07 -12.29 20.67
N VAL A 190 0.22 -12.69 21.62
CA VAL A 190 0.51 -13.79 22.53
C VAL A 190 0.75 -15.10 21.76
N LYS A 191 -0.11 -15.45 20.81
CA LYS A 191 0.02 -16.67 19.98
C LYS A 191 1.30 -16.69 19.15
N GLN A 192 1.68 -15.55 18.57
CA GLN A 192 2.88 -15.46 17.75
C GLN A 192 4.15 -15.52 18.61
N LEU A 193 4.15 -14.89 19.78
CA LEU A 193 5.26 -14.94 20.73
C LEU A 193 5.45 -16.36 21.30
N GLU A 194 4.36 -17.10 21.57
CA GLU A 194 4.41 -18.52 21.96
C GLU A 194 5.10 -19.37 20.87
N LYS A 195 4.68 -19.22 19.61
CA LYS A 195 5.31 -19.92 18.48
C LYS A 195 6.78 -19.54 18.32
N ALA A 196 7.13 -18.28 18.51
CA ALA A 196 8.52 -17.81 18.43
C ALA A 196 9.38 -18.41 19.55
N ALA A 197 8.87 -18.45 20.79
CA ALA A 197 9.54 -19.08 21.92
C ALA A 197 9.76 -20.58 21.69
N ALA A 198 8.73 -21.30 21.25
CA ALA A 198 8.85 -22.72 20.92
C ALA A 198 9.85 -22.99 19.78
N LYS A 199 9.89 -22.14 18.76
CA LYS A 199 10.85 -22.24 17.66
C LYS A 199 12.29 -22.00 18.13
N ALA A 200 12.49 -20.99 18.97
CA ALA A 200 13.81 -20.67 19.54
C ALA A 200 14.32 -21.79 20.46
N ALA A 201 13.45 -22.37 21.29
CA ALA A 201 13.78 -23.53 22.13
C ALA A 201 14.22 -24.75 21.28
N LYS A 202 13.48 -25.08 20.21
CA LYS A 202 13.84 -26.17 19.29
C LYS A 202 15.16 -25.91 18.54
N ALA A 203 15.50 -24.66 18.26
CA ALA A 203 16.78 -24.31 17.66
C ALA A 203 17.94 -24.53 18.64
N LEU A 204 17.74 -24.16 19.91
CA LEU A 204 18.72 -24.38 20.97
C LEU A 204 18.94 -25.89 21.25
N GLU A 205 17.90 -26.71 21.20
CA GLU A 205 18.03 -28.17 21.32
C GLU A 205 18.98 -28.79 20.30
N LYS A 206 19.05 -28.22 19.10
CA LYS A 206 19.91 -28.68 18.00
C LYS A 206 21.37 -28.23 18.15
N ALA A 207 21.61 -27.14 18.84
CA ALA A 207 22.93 -26.58 19.07
C ALA A 207 23.01 -25.97 20.49
N PRO A 208 23.06 -26.81 21.56
CA PRO A 208 22.94 -26.37 22.94
C PRO A 208 24.12 -25.53 23.43
N GLU A 209 25.28 -25.60 22.76
CA GLU A 209 26.47 -24.83 23.09
C GLU A 209 26.51 -23.44 22.43
N ASP A 210 25.52 -23.13 21.58
CA ASP A 210 25.47 -21.81 20.89
C ASP A 210 24.87 -20.76 21.84
N GLU A 211 25.73 -19.88 22.35
CA GLU A 211 25.36 -18.82 23.28
C GLU A 211 24.35 -17.83 22.69
N LYS A 212 24.42 -17.58 21.37
CA LYS A 212 23.46 -16.69 20.69
C LYS A 212 22.06 -17.31 20.64
N LEU A 213 21.97 -18.62 20.38
CA LEU A 213 20.70 -19.33 20.39
C LEU A 213 20.12 -19.42 21.80
N ARG A 214 20.95 -19.61 22.81
CA ARG A 214 20.52 -19.58 24.21
C ARG A 214 19.91 -18.25 24.59
N LEU A 215 20.60 -17.14 24.32
CA LEU A 215 20.12 -15.79 24.59
C LEU A 215 18.82 -15.48 23.81
N ALA A 216 18.73 -15.93 22.55
CA ALA A 216 17.53 -15.77 21.75
C ALA A 216 16.33 -16.53 22.31
N ALA A 217 16.54 -17.76 22.81
CA ALA A 217 15.48 -18.55 23.41
C ALA A 217 15.00 -17.94 24.74
N GLU A 218 15.91 -17.50 25.59
CA GLU A 218 15.59 -16.83 26.87
C GLU A 218 14.78 -15.53 26.61
N ASN A 219 15.20 -14.70 25.65
CA ASN A 219 14.51 -13.47 25.29
C ASN A 219 13.11 -13.74 24.72
N ALA A 220 12.97 -14.74 23.85
CA ALA A 220 11.68 -15.11 23.27
C ALA A 220 10.72 -15.65 24.33
N GLN A 221 11.20 -16.50 25.24
CA GLN A 221 10.40 -17.01 26.35
C GLN A 221 9.94 -15.89 27.28
N LYS A 222 10.84 -15.00 27.68
CA LYS A 222 10.52 -13.85 28.52
C LYS A 222 9.47 -12.93 27.86
N ALA A 223 9.60 -12.66 26.57
CA ALA A 223 8.63 -11.84 25.83
C ALA A 223 7.24 -12.49 25.82
N PHE A 224 7.18 -13.81 25.62
CA PHE A 224 5.93 -14.57 25.67
C PHE A 224 5.28 -14.52 27.07
N GLU A 225 6.03 -14.74 28.11
CA GLU A 225 5.51 -14.71 29.48
C GLU A 225 4.96 -13.34 29.89
N LEU A 226 5.69 -12.26 29.56
CA LEU A 226 5.24 -10.89 29.80
C LEU A 226 3.97 -10.53 29.01
N ALA A 227 3.86 -11.00 27.77
CA ALA A 227 2.66 -10.77 26.97
C ALA A 227 1.47 -11.61 27.49
N LYS A 228 1.71 -12.86 27.89
CA LYS A 228 0.69 -13.76 28.44
C LYS A 228 0.15 -13.28 29.78
N SER A 229 0.99 -12.72 30.63
CA SER A 229 0.56 -12.13 31.92
C SER A 229 -0.16 -10.78 31.76
N GLY A 230 -0.09 -10.17 30.56
CA GLY A 230 -0.60 -8.81 30.30
C GLY A 230 0.31 -7.70 30.83
N GLU A 231 1.45 -8.02 31.41
CA GLU A 231 2.38 -7.04 31.99
C GLU A 231 3.05 -6.19 30.89
N LYS A 232 3.36 -6.81 29.73
CA LYS A 232 3.94 -6.12 28.58
C LYS A 232 3.49 -6.75 27.27
N VAL A 233 2.37 -6.30 26.73
CA VAL A 233 1.91 -6.66 25.40
C VAL A 233 2.55 -5.72 24.39
N PRO A 234 3.13 -6.21 23.28
CA PRO A 234 3.59 -5.35 22.19
C PRO A 234 2.45 -4.51 21.61
N GLU A 235 2.76 -3.30 21.12
CA GLU A 235 1.81 -2.51 20.36
C GLU A 235 1.34 -3.30 19.12
N THR A 236 0.04 -3.32 18.87
CA THR A 236 -0.59 -4.11 17.81
C THR A 236 -1.08 -3.21 16.69
N PHE A 237 -1.40 -3.79 15.53
CA PHE A 237 -1.99 -3.04 14.44
C PHE A 237 -3.33 -2.38 14.85
N LYS A 238 -4.11 -3.06 15.67
CA LYS A 238 -5.34 -2.49 16.22
C LYS A 238 -5.07 -1.25 17.07
N ASP A 239 -4.05 -1.27 17.92
CA ASP A 239 -3.67 -0.12 18.74
C ASP A 239 -3.17 1.04 17.89
N PHE A 240 -2.37 0.75 16.85
CA PHE A 240 -1.90 1.75 15.90
C PHE A 240 -3.05 2.44 15.17
N VAL A 241 -4.01 1.66 14.65
CA VAL A 241 -5.18 2.20 13.96
C VAL A 241 -6.08 2.98 14.92
N GLU A 242 -6.29 2.50 16.14
CA GLU A 242 -7.03 3.24 17.16
C GLU A 242 -6.36 4.58 17.46
N LYS A 243 -5.04 4.56 17.65
CA LYS A 243 -4.25 5.76 17.96
C LYS A 243 -4.25 6.80 16.83
N TRP A 244 -4.02 6.39 15.59
CA TRP A 244 -3.75 7.31 14.49
C TRP A 244 -4.92 7.54 13.53
N VAL A 245 -5.94 6.69 13.58
CA VAL A 245 -7.11 6.78 12.71
C VAL A 245 -8.37 7.05 13.50
N TYR A 246 -8.81 6.11 14.33
CA TYR A 246 -10.14 6.21 14.96
C TYR A 246 -10.22 7.24 16.09
N SER A 247 -9.14 7.53 16.78
CA SER A 247 -9.12 8.59 17.80
C SER A 247 -8.93 10.01 17.23
N CYS A 248 -8.79 10.14 15.91
CA CYS A 248 -8.73 11.43 15.23
C CYS A 248 -10.06 11.65 14.53
N GLU A 249 -10.83 12.66 14.99
CA GLU A 249 -12.14 12.98 14.43
C GLU A 249 -12.03 13.54 13.00
N ASP A 250 -10.95 14.27 12.74
CA ASP A 250 -10.66 14.89 11.45
C ASP A 250 -9.15 15.02 11.21
N GLN A 251 -8.79 15.62 10.08
CA GLN A 251 -7.39 15.86 9.70
C GLN A 251 -6.69 16.82 10.69
N SER A 252 -7.39 17.79 11.25
CA SER A 252 -6.83 18.73 12.24
C SER A 252 -6.40 18.00 13.51
N ALA A 253 -7.25 17.09 14.01
CA ALA A 253 -6.94 16.28 15.18
C ALA A 253 -5.72 15.36 14.95
N LEU A 254 -5.53 14.85 13.73
CA LEU A 254 -4.33 14.11 13.36
C LEU A 254 -3.08 15.00 13.41
N LEU A 255 -3.14 16.19 12.82
CA LEU A 255 -2.03 17.13 12.80
C LEU A 255 -1.64 17.59 14.22
N ASP A 256 -2.61 17.89 15.07
CA ASP A 256 -2.39 18.24 16.47
C ASP A 256 -1.70 17.10 17.23
N LYS A 257 -2.11 15.88 16.97
CA LYS A 257 -1.52 14.67 17.57
C LYS A 257 -0.10 14.39 17.11
N LEU A 258 0.22 14.62 15.85
CA LEU A 258 1.57 14.54 15.31
C LEU A 258 2.47 15.61 15.96
N GLY A 259 1.92 16.79 16.20
CA GLY A 259 2.58 17.91 16.88
C GLY A 259 3.45 18.75 15.96
N GLY A 260 3.45 20.06 16.18
CA GLY A 260 4.12 21.02 15.32
C GLY A 260 5.61 20.78 15.12
N SER A 261 6.35 20.36 16.16
CA SER A 261 7.78 20.04 16.04
C SER A 261 8.08 18.87 15.11
N ARG A 262 7.20 17.85 15.07
CA ARG A 262 7.33 16.72 14.16
C ARG A 262 7.04 17.14 12.73
N LEU A 263 5.93 17.83 12.50
CA LEU A 263 5.54 18.34 11.19
C LEU A 263 6.59 19.27 10.58
N MET A 264 7.15 20.17 11.40
CA MET A 264 8.22 21.11 10.95
C MET A 264 9.50 20.38 10.53
N ARG A 265 9.86 19.28 11.20
CA ARG A 265 11.04 18.49 10.80
C ARG A 265 10.84 17.75 9.47
N LEU A 266 9.62 17.33 9.17
CA LEU A 266 9.30 16.64 7.93
C LEU A 266 9.20 17.59 6.73
N LYS A 267 8.89 18.86 6.98
CA LYS A 267 8.64 19.86 5.93
C LYS A 267 9.86 20.06 5.03
N ASN A 268 9.65 19.96 3.74
CA ASN A 268 10.69 20.17 2.75
C ASN A 268 11.13 21.63 2.65
N GLU A 269 12.42 21.84 2.39
CA GLU A 269 12.95 23.16 2.02
C GLU A 269 12.56 23.47 0.58
N PRO A 270 11.86 24.59 0.29
CA PRO A 270 11.28 24.86 -1.03
C PRO A 270 12.28 24.85 -2.20
N HIS A 271 13.57 25.10 -1.93
CA HIS A 271 14.62 25.14 -2.95
C HIS A 271 15.40 23.83 -3.08
N LEU A 272 15.20 22.88 -2.18
CA LEU A 272 15.88 21.58 -2.18
C LEU A 272 14.94 20.45 -2.55
N GLY A 273 13.64 20.57 -2.27
CA GLY A 273 12.65 19.52 -2.47
C GLY A 273 12.72 18.37 -1.45
N TYR A 274 13.50 18.54 -0.36
CA TYR A 274 13.60 17.59 0.75
C TYR A 274 13.88 18.31 2.05
N SER A 275 13.66 17.65 3.19
CA SER A 275 13.94 18.19 4.52
C SER A 275 15.43 18.11 4.86
N THR A 276 15.95 19.12 5.51
CA THR A 276 17.33 19.14 6.03
C THR A 276 17.41 18.92 7.54
N THR A 277 16.29 18.66 8.20
CA THR A 277 16.16 18.59 9.67
C THR A 277 15.95 17.17 10.19
N HIS A 278 16.57 16.18 9.56
CA HIS A 278 16.52 14.77 10.00
C HIS A 278 17.12 14.53 11.37
#